data_668dba0ab7974ca3b17056f3f845b17f
#
_entry.id   668dba0ab7974ca3b17056f3f845b17f
#
_cell.length_a   1.000
_cell.length_b   1.000
_cell.length_c   1.000
_cell.angle_alpha   90.00
_cell.angle_beta   90.00
_cell.angle_gamma   90.00
#
_symmetry.space_group_name_H-M   'P 1'
#
loop_
_entity.id
_entity.type
_entity.pdbx_description
1 polymer ?
#
loop_
_entity_poly.entity_id
_entity_poly.type
_entity_poly.pdbx_seq_one_letter_code
_entity_poly.pdbx_strand_id
1 'polypeptide(L)'
;MAAILPLQLSYSAEAGQQTLFPTLLLDGAQAILVDCGYPGSLPLLEAALRPLGLGIADLTGVVITHHDDDHMGALAQLKRAVPHLQVSTGAGEAPYVSGARRSLRLVQAEALQPSLPPEAQAWGRQFCRRLAAVEPVPVDHLLREGETLPW
;
A
#
# COMPACT_ATOMS: atom_id res chain seq x y z
N MET A 1 -24.26 -7.60 6.43
CA MET A 1 -24.22 -7.60 4.95
C MET A 1 -22.86 -7.05 4.54
N ALA A 2 -22.13 -7.81 3.77
CA ALA A 2 -20.81 -7.37 3.30
C ALA A 2 -20.95 -6.19 2.33
N ALA A 3 -20.09 -5.19 2.47
CA ALA A 3 -20.00 -4.04 1.58
C ALA A 3 -18.58 -3.91 1.00
N ILE A 4 -18.49 -3.54 -0.27
CA ILE A 4 -17.24 -3.26 -0.99
C ILE A 4 -17.26 -1.78 -1.36
N LEU A 5 -16.38 -0.99 -0.76
CA LEU A 5 -16.39 0.46 -0.86
C LEU A 5 -15.03 0.97 -1.35
N PRO A 6 -14.92 1.44 -2.61
CA PRO A 6 -13.70 2.09 -3.07
C PRO A 6 -13.52 3.43 -2.35
N LEU A 7 -12.34 3.63 -1.77
CA LEU A 7 -11.94 4.88 -1.13
C LEU A 7 -11.16 5.72 -2.14
N GLN A 8 -11.50 7.00 -2.30
CA GLN A 8 -10.79 7.88 -3.22
C GLN A 8 -9.67 8.61 -2.49
N LEU A 9 -8.42 8.35 -2.90
CA LEU A 9 -7.24 9.09 -2.45
C LEU A 9 -6.70 9.94 -3.59
N SER A 10 -6.73 11.26 -3.44
CA SER A 10 -6.26 12.19 -4.47
C SER A 10 -4.93 12.83 -4.05
N TYR A 11 -3.96 12.79 -4.96
CA TYR A 11 -2.61 13.31 -4.77
C TYR A 11 -2.35 14.43 -5.78
N SER A 12 -1.76 15.53 -5.31
CA SER A 12 -1.25 16.58 -6.18
C SER A 12 0.21 16.30 -6.50
N ALA A 13 0.55 16.20 -7.78
CA ALA A 13 1.90 16.05 -8.28
C ALA A 13 2.20 17.11 -9.34
N GLU A 14 3.49 17.35 -9.61
CA GLU A 14 3.90 18.30 -10.66
C GLU A 14 3.34 17.95 -12.06
N ALA A 15 3.11 16.65 -12.32
CA ALA A 15 2.53 16.12 -13.55
C ALA A 15 0.99 16.18 -13.58
N GLY A 16 0.34 16.74 -12.57
CA GLY A 16 -1.12 16.81 -12.45
C GLY A 16 -1.66 16.06 -11.25
N GLN A 17 -2.99 15.89 -11.20
CA GLN A 17 -3.66 15.17 -10.12
C GLN A 17 -3.66 13.67 -10.40
N GLN A 18 -3.27 12.87 -9.42
CA GLN A 18 -3.32 11.42 -9.46
C GLN A 18 -4.31 10.91 -8.42
N THR A 19 -5.09 9.90 -8.76
CA THR A 19 -6.09 9.31 -7.85
C THR A 19 -5.90 7.81 -7.77
N LEU A 20 -5.90 7.28 -6.55
CA LEU A 20 -5.90 5.85 -6.25
C LEU A 20 -7.21 5.47 -5.55
N PHE A 21 -7.58 4.22 -5.65
CA PHE A 21 -8.81 3.68 -5.07
C PHE A 21 -8.55 2.43 -4.21
N PRO A 22 -7.87 2.55 -3.06
CA PRO A 22 -7.88 1.46 -2.08
C PRO A 22 -9.32 1.08 -1.77
N THR A 23 -9.56 -0.21 -1.54
CA THR A 23 -10.93 -0.69 -1.39
C THR A 23 -11.16 -1.18 0.04
N LEU A 24 -12.20 -0.68 0.68
CA LEU A 24 -12.61 -1.14 2.01
C LEU A 24 -13.65 -2.24 1.88
N LEU A 25 -13.39 -3.37 2.53
CA LEU A 25 -14.33 -4.49 2.68
C LEU A 25 -14.88 -4.44 4.11
N LEU A 26 -16.19 -4.33 4.23
CA LEU A 26 -16.89 -4.33 5.53
C LEU A 26 -17.78 -5.55 5.63
N ASP A 27 -17.67 -6.32 6.72
CA ASP A 27 -18.63 -7.35 7.09
C ASP A 27 -18.68 -7.52 8.62
N GLY A 28 -19.82 -7.21 9.19
CA GLY A 28 -19.99 -7.19 10.64
C GLY A 28 -18.99 -6.26 11.33
N ALA A 29 -18.13 -6.81 12.18
CA ALA A 29 -17.08 -6.07 12.89
C ALA A 29 -15.75 -6.02 12.12
N GLN A 30 -15.68 -6.60 10.92
CA GLN A 30 -14.47 -6.64 10.10
C GLN A 30 -14.42 -5.44 9.15
N ALA A 31 -13.30 -4.74 9.18
CA ALA A 31 -12.99 -3.65 8.27
C ALA A 31 -11.61 -3.91 7.66
N ILE A 32 -11.60 -4.44 6.43
CA ILE A 32 -10.39 -4.86 5.74
C ILE A 32 -10.10 -3.88 4.61
N LEU A 33 -8.90 -3.31 4.61
CA LEU A 33 -8.44 -2.45 3.53
C LEU A 33 -7.68 -3.26 2.49
N VAL A 34 -7.97 -3.10 1.22
CA VAL A 34 -7.19 -3.65 0.10
C VAL A 34 -6.34 -2.53 -0.48
N ASP A 35 -5.02 -2.65 -0.34
CA ASP A 35 -3.99 -1.65 -0.62
C ASP A 35 -4.16 -0.36 0.22
N CYS A 36 -3.12 0.46 0.31
CA CYS A 36 -3.12 1.61 1.23
C CYS A 36 -2.48 2.90 0.66
N GLY A 37 -2.16 2.92 -0.63
CA GLY A 37 -1.62 4.11 -1.30
C GLY A 37 -0.13 4.35 -1.09
N TYR A 38 0.32 5.51 -1.54
CA TYR A 38 1.73 5.95 -1.44
C TYR A 38 2.19 6.16 0.00
N PRO A 39 3.52 6.20 0.25
CA PRO A 39 4.04 6.68 1.52
C PRO A 39 3.45 8.05 1.87
N GLY A 40 2.98 8.21 3.11
CA GLY A 40 2.33 9.44 3.57
C GLY A 40 0.81 9.50 3.35
N SER A 41 0.17 8.44 2.86
CA SER A 41 -1.28 8.42 2.58
C SER A 41 -2.17 8.32 3.82
N LEU A 42 -1.62 8.17 5.03
CA LEU A 42 -2.42 7.96 6.24
C LEU A 42 -3.50 9.05 6.45
N PRO A 43 -3.20 10.36 6.32
CA PRO A 43 -4.22 11.40 6.44
C PRO A 43 -5.32 11.33 5.36
N LEU A 44 -4.98 10.87 4.15
CA LEU A 44 -5.97 10.69 3.08
C LEU A 44 -6.88 9.51 3.35
N LEU A 45 -6.34 8.40 3.87
CA LEU A 45 -7.13 7.25 4.31
C LEU A 45 -8.09 7.64 5.44
N GLU A 46 -7.60 8.35 6.45
CA GLU A 46 -8.44 8.86 7.54
C GLU A 46 -9.58 9.75 7.03
N ALA A 47 -9.27 10.66 6.09
CA ALA A 47 -10.26 11.53 5.49
C ALA A 47 -11.30 10.76 4.66
N ALA A 48 -10.89 9.69 3.96
CA ALA A 48 -11.77 8.86 3.16
C ALA A 48 -12.67 7.93 4.00
N LEU A 49 -12.21 7.50 5.18
CA LEU A 49 -12.96 6.65 6.11
C LEU A 49 -14.00 7.46 6.91
N ARG A 50 -13.71 8.73 7.21
CA ARG A 50 -14.57 9.58 8.07
C ARG A 50 -16.03 9.69 7.62
N PRO A 51 -16.36 9.86 6.33
CA PRO A 51 -17.77 9.90 5.88
C PRO A 51 -18.53 8.59 6.10
N LEU A 52 -17.80 7.48 6.29
CA LEU A 52 -18.35 6.17 6.60
C LEU A 52 -18.54 5.95 8.11
N GLY A 53 -18.21 6.95 8.93
CA GLY A 53 -18.22 6.84 10.39
C GLY A 53 -17.08 6.01 10.96
N LEU A 54 -16.01 5.80 10.18
CA LEU A 54 -14.86 4.99 10.54
C LEU A 54 -13.58 5.85 10.62
N GLY A 55 -12.62 5.36 11.39
CA GLY A 55 -11.26 5.85 11.42
C GLY A 55 -10.25 4.74 11.14
N ILE A 56 -8.98 5.09 11.04
CA ILE A 56 -7.89 4.11 10.84
C ILE A 56 -7.89 3.04 11.95
N ALA A 57 -8.21 3.43 13.19
CA ALA A 57 -8.23 2.53 14.34
C ALA A 57 -9.30 1.42 14.26
N ASP A 58 -10.32 1.60 13.41
CA ASP A 58 -11.37 0.61 13.21
C ASP A 58 -10.98 -0.48 12.20
N LEU A 59 -9.86 -0.30 11.49
CA LEU A 59 -9.36 -1.31 10.55
C LEU A 59 -8.88 -2.55 11.32
N THR A 60 -9.34 -3.70 10.88
CA THR A 60 -8.97 -5.01 11.45
C THR A 60 -7.91 -5.73 10.63
N GLY A 61 -7.81 -5.43 9.34
CA GLY A 61 -6.83 -6.03 8.45
C GLY A 61 -6.53 -5.19 7.23
N VAL A 62 -5.44 -5.54 6.56
CA VAL A 62 -5.07 -5.02 5.26
C VAL A 62 -4.57 -6.15 4.37
N VAL A 63 -5.04 -6.15 3.14
CA VAL A 63 -4.56 -7.03 2.07
C VAL A 63 -3.71 -6.20 1.13
N ILE A 64 -2.46 -6.58 0.92
CA ILE A 64 -1.58 -5.97 -0.07
C ILE A 64 -1.60 -6.84 -1.33
N THR A 65 -2.02 -6.25 -2.44
CA THR A 65 -2.09 -6.95 -3.73
C THR A 65 -0.70 -7.19 -4.29
N HIS A 66 0.18 -6.19 -4.23
CA HIS A 66 1.59 -6.27 -4.61
C HIS A 66 2.42 -5.14 -3.95
N HIS A 67 3.75 -5.27 -4.04
CA HIS A 67 4.70 -4.46 -3.27
C HIS A 67 5.06 -3.10 -3.89
N ASP A 68 4.35 -2.63 -4.91
CA ASP A 68 4.60 -1.30 -5.49
C ASP A 68 4.24 -0.17 -4.52
N ASP A 69 4.92 0.96 -4.66
CA ASP A 69 4.87 2.08 -3.73
C ASP A 69 3.48 2.74 -3.60
N ASP A 70 2.66 2.64 -4.63
CA ASP A 70 1.27 3.14 -4.66
C ASP A 70 0.25 2.17 -4.05
N HIS A 71 0.67 0.96 -3.72
CA HIS A 71 -0.15 -0.08 -3.09
C HIS A 71 0.21 -0.33 -1.62
N MET A 72 1.49 -0.51 -1.32
CA MET A 72 1.94 -0.75 0.06
C MET A 72 2.64 0.44 0.72
N GLY A 73 2.71 1.59 0.07
CA GLY A 73 3.53 2.71 0.52
C GLY A 73 3.23 3.20 1.93
N ALA A 74 1.96 3.24 2.33
CA ALA A 74 1.55 3.67 3.67
C ALA A 74 1.47 2.51 4.70
N LEU A 75 1.77 1.27 4.31
CA LEU A 75 1.55 0.09 5.16
C LEU A 75 2.28 0.17 6.51
N ALA A 76 3.54 0.58 6.51
CA ALA A 76 4.32 0.69 7.74
C ALA A 76 3.77 1.78 8.68
N GLN A 77 3.33 2.90 8.14
CA GLN A 77 2.67 3.96 8.91
C GLN A 77 1.34 3.46 9.49
N LEU A 78 0.56 2.76 8.67
CA LEU A 78 -0.72 2.16 9.08
C LEU A 78 -0.52 1.13 10.20
N LYS A 79 0.47 0.23 10.07
CA LYS A 79 0.78 -0.77 11.09
C LYS A 79 1.27 -0.14 12.40
N ARG A 80 2.01 0.97 12.36
CA ARG A 80 2.39 1.74 13.56
C ARG A 80 1.19 2.37 14.24
N ALA A 81 0.26 2.92 13.45
CA ALA A 81 -0.97 3.53 13.99
C ALA A 81 -1.96 2.49 14.55
N VAL A 82 -1.98 1.30 13.95
CA VAL A 82 -2.88 0.20 14.29
C VAL A 82 -2.06 -1.08 14.52
N PRO A 83 -1.44 -1.28 15.70
CA PRO A 83 -0.53 -2.40 15.94
C PRO A 83 -1.17 -3.79 15.79
N HIS A 84 -2.47 -3.92 16.06
CA HIS A 84 -3.23 -5.17 15.92
C HIS A 84 -3.65 -5.51 14.49
N LEU A 85 -3.44 -4.59 13.53
CA LEU A 85 -3.82 -4.77 12.13
C LEU A 85 -3.19 -6.05 11.54
N GLN A 86 -4.00 -6.94 11.00
CA GLN A 86 -3.53 -8.15 10.32
C GLN A 86 -3.10 -7.82 8.89
N VAL A 87 -1.86 -8.16 8.55
CA VAL A 87 -1.29 -7.93 7.21
C VAL A 87 -1.31 -9.22 6.41
N SER A 88 -2.04 -9.22 5.30
CA SER A 88 -2.17 -10.37 4.41
C SER A 88 -1.68 -10.04 3.02
N THR A 89 -1.01 -10.99 2.36
CA THR A 89 -0.62 -10.87 0.94
C THR A 89 -0.40 -12.24 0.34
N GLY A 90 -0.36 -12.33 -0.99
CA GLY A 90 -0.03 -13.58 -1.69
C GLY A 90 1.41 -14.06 -1.42
N ALA A 91 1.63 -15.37 -1.50
CA ALA A 91 2.94 -15.97 -1.22
C ALA A 91 4.07 -15.44 -2.10
N GLY A 92 3.76 -15.05 -3.36
CA GLY A 92 4.73 -14.45 -4.28
C GLY A 92 5.19 -13.04 -3.87
N GLU A 93 4.32 -12.28 -3.22
CA GLU A 93 4.58 -10.89 -2.80
C GLU A 93 5.17 -10.79 -1.39
N ALA A 94 4.89 -11.76 -0.53
CA ALA A 94 5.31 -11.74 0.87
C ALA A 94 6.81 -11.48 1.10
N PRO A 95 7.76 -12.04 0.31
CA PRO A 95 9.18 -11.73 0.47
C PRO A 95 9.53 -10.25 0.25
N TYR A 96 8.80 -9.57 -0.64
CA TYR A 96 9.00 -8.15 -0.93
C TYR A 96 8.32 -7.27 0.11
N VAL A 97 7.09 -7.59 0.49
CA VAL A 97 6.35 -6.88 1.54
C VAL A 97 7.08 -6.93 2.88
N SER A 98 7.61 -8.10 3.24
CA SER A 98 8.35 -8.31 4.49
C SER A 98 9.80 -7.80 4.48
N GLY A 99 10.32 -7.42 3.30
CA GLY A 99 11.71 -6.99 3.14
C GLY A 99 12.74 -8.12 3.09
N ALA A 100 12.32 -9.39 3.05
CA ALA A 100 13.20 -10.53 2.82
C ALA A 100 13.88 -10.45 1.44
N ARG A 101 13.23 -9.77 0.49
CA ARG A 101 13.77 -9.40 -0.82
C ARG A 101 13.59 -7.92 -1.08
N ARG A 102 14.54 -7.31 -1.80
CA ARG A 102 14.43 -5.94 -2.27
C ARG A 102 13.33 -5.83 -3.33
N SER A 103 12.57 -4.71 -3.30
CA SER A 103 11.55 -4.43 -4.31
C SER A 103 12.11 -4.61 -5.73
N LEU A 104 11.40 -5.38 -6.55
CA LEU A 104 11.78 -5.58 -7.96
C LEU A 104 11.79 -4.25 -8.71
N ARG A 105 10.81 -3.39 -8.46
CA ARG A 105 10.70 -2.08 -9.10
C ARG A 105 11.89 -1.19 -8.75
N LEU A 106 12.35 -1.21 -7.49
CA LEU A 106 13.54 -0.46 -7.09
C LEU A 106 14.79 -0.99 -7.80
N VAL A 107 14.98 -2.30 -7.83
CA VAL A 107 16.12 -2.94 -8.51
C VAL A 107 16.15 -2.57 -10.00
N GLN A 108 15.00 -2.63 -10.67
CA GLN A 108 14.87 -2.24 -12.07
C GLN A 108 15.14 -0.75 -12.30
N ALA A 109 14.59 0.11 -11.45
CA ALA A 109 14.79 1.56 -11.55
C ALA A 109 16.26 1.95 -11.36
N GLU A 110 16.94 1.36 -10.38
CA GLU A 110 18.38 1.57 -10.17
C GLU A 110 19.22 1.09 -11.35
N ALA A 111 18.89 -0.06 -11.94
CA ALA A 111 19.58 -0.59 -13.11
C ALA A 111 19.42 0.29 -14.36
N LEU A 112 18.26 0.92 -14.53
CA LEU A 112 17.96 1.82 -15.65
C LEU A 112 18.52 3.23 -15.46
N GLN A 113 18.71 3.67 -14.21
CA GLN A 113 19.14 5.03 -13.86
C GLN A 113 20.38 5.51 -14.65
N PRO A 114 21.46 4.74 -14.82
CA PRO A 114 22.64 5.20 -15.55
C PRO A 114 22.40 5.43 -17.05
N SER A 115 21.38 4.78 -17.64
CA SER A 115 21.04 4.88 -19.07
C SER A 115 20.06 6.00 -19.40
N LEU A 116 19.52 6.67 -18.39
CA LEU A 116 18.62 7.81 -18.61
C LEU A 116 19.37 8.98 -19.26
N PRO A 117 18.71 9.72 -20.18
CA PRO A 117 19.29 10.92 -20.75
C PRO A 117 19.54 11.98 -19.67
N PRO A 118 20.50 12.91 -19.88
CA PRO A 118 20.95 13.87 -18.86
C PRO A 118 19.78 14.65 -18.18
N GLU A 119 18.79 15.05 -18.96
CA GLU A 119 17.60 15.78 -18.47
C GLU A 119 16.70 14.97 -17.56
N ALA A 120 16.74 13.63 -17.67
CA ALA A 120 15.92 12.71 -16.85
C ALA A 120 16.66 12.16 -15.61
N GLN A 121 17.98 12.39 -15.52
CA GLN A 121 18.80 11.82 -14.44
C GLN A 121 18.36 12.24 -13.03
N ALA A 122 17.99 13.51 -12.86
CA ALA A 122 17.52 14.03 -11.57
C ALA A 122 16.20 13.39 -11.16
N TRP A 123 15.27 13.28 -12.07
CA TRP A 123 13.99 12.60 -11.88
C TRP A 123 14.18 11.11 -11.51
N GLY A 124 15.03 10.41 -12.27
CA GLY A 124 15.32 8.99 -12.01
C GLY A 124 15.90 8.75 -10.61
N ARG A 125 16.83 9.61 -10.14
CA ARG A 125 17.36 9.53 -8.77
C ARG A 125 16.27 9.79 -7.72
N GLN A 126 15.37 10.73 -7.96
CA GLN A 126 14.26 11.02 -7.07
C GLN A 126 13.27 9.85 -7.03
N PHE A 127 12.98 9.25 -8.18
CA PHE A 127 12.14 8.06 -8.29
C PHE A 127 12.71 6.88 -7.49
N CYS A 128 14.01 6.55 -7.66
CA CYS A 128 14.68 5.52 -6.86
C CYS A 128 14.60 5.80 -5.35
N ARG A 129 14.82 7.06 -4.93
CA ARG A 129 14.69 7.44 -3.51
C ARG A 129 13.28 7.24 -2.97
N ARG A 130 12.25 7.56 -3.77
CA ARG A 130 10.85 7.33 -3.39
C ARG A 130 10.57 5.85 -3.19
N LEU A 131 11.02 5.01 -4.13
CA LEU A 131 10.85 3.55 -4.02
C LEU A 131 11.62 2.97 -2.81
N ALA A 132 12.83 3.46 -2.55
CA ALA A 132 13.65 3.03 -1.42
C ALA A 132 13.08 3.47 -0.06
N ALA A 133 12.22 4.47 -0.03
CA ALA A 133 11.56 4.95 1.19
C ALA A 133 10.39 4.09 1.65
N VAL A 134 9.93 3.14 0.84
CA VAL A 134 8.88 2.18 1.22
C VAL A 134 9.44 1.23 2.27
N GLU A 135 8.89 1.29 3.48
CA GLU A 135 9.32 0.47 4.59
C GLU A 135 8.68 -0.92 4.53
N PRO A 136 9.44 -2.01 4.75
CA PRO A 136 8.89 -3.36 4.84
C PRO A 136 8.05 -3.54 6.12
N VAL A 137 7.10 -4.46 6.06
CA VAL A 137 6.25 -4.83 7.20
C VAL A 137 6.11 -6.35 7.26
N PRO A 138 6.22 -6.97 8.45
CA PRO A 138 5.97 -8.40 8.60
C PRO A 138 4.58 -8.79 8.08
N VAL A 139 4.50 -9.93 7.39
CA VAL A 139 3.25 -10.49 6.87
C VAL A 139 2.72 -11.49 7.88
N ASP A 140 1.46 -11.31 8.30
CA ASP A 140 0.81 -12.17 9.28
C ASP A 140 0.15 -13.39 8.64
N HIS A 141 -0.40 -13.22 7.40
CA HIS A 141 -1.12 -14.29 6.70
C HIS A 141 -0.76 -14.33 5.21
N LEU A 142 -0.49 -15.54 4.72
CA LEU A 142 -0.24 -15.81 3.29
C LEU A 142 -1.53 -16.28 2.61
N LEU A 143 -2.03 -15.45 1.70
CA LEU A 143 -3.22 -15.78 0.92
C LEU A 143 -2.92 -16.88 -0.10
N ARG A 144 -3.86 -17.81 -0.24
CA ARG A 144 -3.81 -18.94 -1.20
C ARG A 144 -4.99 -18.86 -2.15
N GLU A 145 -4.76 -19.31 -3.37
CA GLU A 145 -5.85 -19.43 -4.36
C GLU A 145 -6.99 -20.33 -3.85
N GLY A 146 -8.23 -19.85 -3.98
CA GLY A 146 -9.43 -20.56 -3.53
C GLY A 146 -9.65 -20.56 -2.02
N GLU A 147 -8.81 -19.86 -1.24
CA GLU A 147 -8.99 -19.73 0.20
C GLU A 147 -10.21 -18.84 0.51
N THR A 148 -11.07 -19.31 1.41
CA THR A 148 -12.10 -18.46 2.02
C THR A 148 -11.52 -17.85 3.28
N LEU A 149 -11.47 -16.53 3.31
CA LEU A 149 -10.95 -15.80 4.45
C LEU A 149 -11.98 -15.76 5.58
N PRO A 150 -11.55 -15.82 6.86
CA PRO A 150 -12.45 -15.96 8.02
C PRO A 150 -13.13 -14.65 8.43
N TRP A 151 -13.22 -13.70 7.50
CA TRP A 151 -13.82 -12.38 7.69
C TRP A 151 -14.68 -11.91 6.51
#